data_5e611962a108c468b0d455c12ae2e4dc
#
_entry.id   5e611962a108c468b0d455c12ae2e4dc
#
_cell.length_a   1.000
_cell.length_b   1.000
_cell.length_c   1.000
_cell.angle_alpha   90.00
_cell.angle_beta   90.00
_cell.angle_gamma   90.00
#
_symmetry.space_group_name_H-M   'P 1'
#
loop_
_entity.id
_entity.type
_entity.pdbx_description
1 polymer ?
#
loop_
_entity_poly.entity_id
_entity_poly.type
_entity_poly.pdbx_seq_one_letter_code
_entity_poly.pdbx_strand_id
1 'polypeptide(L)'
;MNTAKTLPDGDASRVCLTRGDTALVLCGGGGHGALEVGFARALSDLGIGYDRILGTSIGAVNGAFLAGGMSADDLADLWRTVRLRQMLQPNWSWVLHPRSRSGLLSLGAFGRFLERNLPSRRFEDLAVPLTIVTTDLITGKACYWEGSGDIIAPLLASVSLPGIFPPVQLDGHPHID
;
A
#
# COMPACT_ATOMS: atom_id res chain seq x y z
N MET A 1 -20.25 -18.45 -23.29
CA MET A 1 -19.44 -19.68 -23.45
C MET A 1 -17.99 -19.24 -23.58
N ASN A 2 -17.26 -19.28 -22.49
CA ASN A 2 -15.85 -18.85 -22.44
C ASN A 2 -15.00 -20.12 -22.36
N THR A 3 -14.35 -20.48 -23.47
CA THR A 3 -13.48 -21.63 -23.56
C THR A 3 -12.11 -21.29 -23.01
N ALA A 4 -11.72 -21.94 -21.92
CA ALA A 4 -10.36 -21.92 -21.40
C ALA A 4 -9.40 -22.49 -22.45
N LYS A 5 -8.41 -21.68 -22.85
CA LYS A 5 -7.37 -22.10 -23.80
C LYS A 5 -6.23 -22.70 -22.95
N THR A 6 -6.08 -24.02 -23.07
CA THR A 6 -4.91 -24.75 -22.55
C THR A 6 -3.66 -24.36 -23.33
N LEU A 7 -2.61 -23.99 -22.62
CA LEU A 7 -1.30 -23.71 -23.18
C LEU A 7 -0.61 -25.04 -23.58
N PRO A 8 0.09 -25.11 -24.72
CA PRO A 8 0.86 -26.28 -25.10
C PRO A 8 2.18 -26.34 -24.31
N ASP A 9 2.57 -27.53 -23.88
CA ASP A 9 3.86 -27.86 -23.29
C ASP A 9 5.00 -27.53 -24.28
N GLY A 10 5.93 -26.70 -23.84
CA GLY A 10 7.17 -26.51 -24.58
C GLY A 10 7.79 -25.13 -24.44
N ASP A 11 8.92 -25.11 -23.77
CA ASP A 11 9.90 -24.03 -23.68
C ASP A 11 9.64 -22.90 -22.63
N ALA A 12 10.13 -23.19 -21.44
CA ALA A 12 10.11 -22.27 -20.28
C ALA A 12 11.10 -21.07 -20.39
N SER A 13 11.71 -20.82 -21.55
CA SER A 13 12.79 -19.84 -21.69
C SER A 13 12.41 -18.51 -22.37
N ARG A 14 11.12 -18.31 -22.70
CA ARG A 14 10.62 -17.02 -23.22
C ARG A 14 9.29 -16.65 -22.61
N VAL A 15 9.33 -16.04 -21.42
CA VAL A 15 8.21 -15.19 -21.00
C VAL A 15 8.23 -13.98 -21.94
N CYS A 16 7.44 -14.06 -23.01
CA CYS A 16 7.18 -12.89 -23.86
C CYS A 16 6.28 -11.97 -23.04
N LEU A 17 6.91 -11.06 -22.29
CA LEU A 17 6.21 -9.92 -21.71
C LEU A 17 5.79 -9.03 -22.88
N THR A 18 4.59 -9.25 -23.39
CA THR A 18 3.96 -8.29 -24.29
C THR A 18 3.87 -6.98 -23.53
N ARG A 19 4.46 -5.92 -24.09
CA ARG A 19 4.38 -4.55 -23.58
C ARG A 19 2.91 -4.17 -23.46
N GLY A 20 2.43 -4.02 -22.24
CA GLY A 20 1.10 -3.51 -21.95
C GLY A 20 0.41 -4.32 -20.85
N ASP A 21 0.10 -3.64 -19.75
CA ASP A 21 -0.73 -4.08 -18.63
C ASP A 21 -0.06 -5.01 -17.59
N THR A 22 1.23 -4.79 -17.31
CA THR A 22 1.88 -5.45 -16.18
C THR A 22 1.56 -4.68 -14.89
N ALA A 23 0.96 -5.36 -13.91
CA ALA A 23 0.69 -4.79 -12.61
C ALA A 23 1.59 -5.40 -11.53
N LEU A 24 2.22 -4.55 -10.73
CA LEU A 24 2.87 -4.95 -9.50
C LEU A 24 1.82 -4.97 -8.38
N VAL A 25 1.50 -6.15 -7.86
CA VAL A 25 0.54 -6.31 -6.76
C VAL A 25 1.29 -6.57 -5.47
N LEU A 26 1.12 -5.66 -4.50
CA LEU A 26 1.77 -5.70 -3.20
C LEU A 26 0.72 -5.95 -2.11
N CYS A 27 0.95 -7.02 -1.33
CA CYS A 27 0.01 -7.49 -0.32
C CYS A 27 0.25 -6.83 1.04
N GLY A 28 -0.69 -7.04 1.98
CA GLY A 28 -0.50 -6.70 3.37
C GLY A 28 0.45 -7.68 4.08
N GLY A 29 0.82 -7.35 5.31
CA GLY A 29 1.62 -8.27 6.14
C GLY A 29 2.55 -7.57 7.15
N GLY A 30 2.38 -6.28 7.39
CA GLY A 30 3.16 -5.53 8.37
C GLY A 30 4.67 -5.61 8.10
N GLY A 31 5.44 -6.24 8.99
CA GLY A 31 6.89 -6.38 8.83
C GLY A 31 7.34 -7.18 7.60
N HIS A 32 6.46 -7.99 7.00
CA HIS A 32 6.74 -8.72 5.76
C HIS A 32 6.83 -7.80 4.53
N GLY A 33 6.37 -6.54 4.63
CA GLY A 33 6.56 -5.55 3.56
C GLY A 33 8.02 -5.36 3.14
N ALA A 34 8.99 -5.68 4.00
CA ALA A 34 10.40 -5.69 3.61
C ALA A 34 10.73 -6.73 2.52
N LEU A 35 10.00 -7.85 2.45
CA LEU A 35 10.15 -8.85 1.38
C LEU A 35 9.68 -8.28 0.04
N GLU A 36 8.62 -7.47 0.03
CA GLU A 36 8.12 -6.81 -1.19
C GLU A 36 9.14 -5.82 -1.75
N VAL A 37 9.85 -5.11 -0.88
CA VAL A 37 10.93 -4.21 -1.30
C VAL A 37 12.07 -5.00 -1.96
N GLY A 38 12.45 -6.16 -1.37
CA GLY A 38 13.41 -7.07 -1.96
C GLY A 38 12.96 -7.62 -3.32
N PHE A 39 11.67 -7.94 -3.45
CA PHE A 39 11.07 -8.37 -4.71
C PHE A 39 11.10 -7.25 -5.77
N ALA A 40 10.68 -6.03 -5.40
CA ALA A 40 10.73 -4.88 -6.31
C ALA A 40 12.17 -4.57 -6.78
N ARG A 41 13.15 -4.74 -5.89
CA ARG A 41 14.57 -4.63 -6.24
C ARG A 41 14.98 -5.69 -7.26
N ALA A 42 14.61 -6.95 -7.03
CA ALA A 42 14.93 -8.03 -7.97
C ALA A 42 14.29 -7.80 -9.36
N LEU A 43 13.07 -7.29 -9.42
CA LEU A 43 12.45 -6.89 -10.69
C LEU A 43 13.27 -5.80 -11.40
N SER A 44 13.71 -4.78 -10.65
CA SER A 44 14.56 -3.70 -11.18
C SER A 44 15.88 -4.23 -11.71
N ASP A 45 16.56 -5.12 -10.96
CA ASP A 45 17.85 -5.74 -11.36
C ASP A 45 17.69 -6.59 -12.63
N LEU A 46 16.53 -7.20 -12.83
CA LEU A 46 16.19 -7.98 -14.01
C LEU A 46 15.67 -7.15 -15.19
N GLY A 47 15.52 -5.82 -15.00
CA GLY A 47 14.95 -4.93 -16.02
C GLY A 47 13.46 -5.17 -16.29
N ILE A 48 12.74 -5.78 -15.33
CA ILE A 48 11.30 -6.05 -15.42
C ILE A 48 10.54 -4.83 -14.89
N GLY A 49 9.88 -4.10 -15.81
CA GLY A 49 9.03 -2.96 -15.47
C GLY A 49 7.59 -3.36 -15.19
N TYR A 50 6.83 -2.40 -14.65
CA TYR A 50 5.38 -2.51 -14.43
C TYR A 50 4.71 -1.18 -14.79
N ASP A 51 3.48 -1.26 -15.29
CA ASP A 51 2.72 -0.12 -15.81
C ASP A 51 1.79 0.47 -14.75
N ARG A 52 1.51 -0.28 -13.69
CA ARG A 52 0.69 0.14 -12.54
C ARG A 52 1.07 -0.63 -11.29
N ILE A 53 0.73 -0.06 -10.14
CA ILE A 53 0.89 -0.70 -8.83
C ILE A 53 -0.47 -0.78 -8.16
N LEU A 54 -0.77 -1.94 -7.55
CA LEU A 54 -1.92 -2.13 -6.69
C LEU A 54 -1.42 -2.60 -5.32
N GLY A 55 -1.85 -1.92 -4.26
CA GLY A 55 -1.36 -2.23 -2.92
C GLY A 55 -2.46 -2.23 -1.86
N THR A 56 -2.29 -3.09 -0.86
CA THR A 56 -3.09 -3.10 0.38
C THR A 56 -2.18 -3.06 1.59
N SER A 57 -2.63 -2.42 2.68
CA SER A 57 -1.87 -2.33 3.93
C SER A 57 -0.45 -1.78 3.72
N ILE A 58 0.55 -2.44 4.27
CA ILE A 58 1.96 -2.04 4.06
C ILE A 58 2.38 -2.10 2.59
N GLY A 59 1.76 -2.98 1.78
CA GLY A 59 1.98 -3.04 0.34
C GLY A 59 1.50 -1.77 -0.39
N ALA A 60 0.41 -1.13 0.08
CA ALA A 60 -0.01 0.17 -0.43
C ALA A 60 1.03 1.25 -0.12
N VAL A 61 1.63 1.20 1.07
CA VAL A 61 2.70 2.14 1.48
C VAL A 61 3.95 1.95 0.62
N ASN A 62 4.45 0.72 0.47
CA ASN A 62 5.57 0.42 -0.41
C ASN A 62 5.26 0.84 -1.85
N GLY A 63 4.04 0.54 -2.31
CA GLY A 63 3.55 0.93 -3.62
C GLY A 63 3.56 2.45 -3.84
N ALA A 64 3.18 3.23 -2.84
CA ALA A 64 3.16 4.69 -2.93
C ALA A 64 4.58 5.28 -3.05
N PHE A 65 5.56 4.72 -2.33
CA PHE A 65 6.96 5.13 -2.48
C PHE A 65 7.50 4.80 -3.87
N LEU A 66 7.27 3.57 -4.35
CA LEU A 66 7.72 3.13 -5.68
C LEU A 66 6.99 3.90 -6.79
N ALA A 67 5.67 4.09 -6.68
CA ALA A 67 4.87 4.84 -7.63
C ALA A 67 5.30 6.31 -7.72
N GLY A 68 5.74 6.89 -6.60
CA GLY A 68 6.29 8.24 -6.53
C GLY A 68 7.69 8.39 -7.12
N GLY A 69 8.32 7.28 -7.57
CA GLY A 69 9.64 7.29 -8.19
C GLY A 69 10.80 7.00 -7.25
N MET A 70 10.55 6.59 -6.00
CA MET A 70 11.61 6.13 -5.11
C MET A 70 12.19 4.81 -5.64
N SER A 71 13.51 4.69 -5.67
CA SER A 71 14.16 3.43 -6.05
C SER A 71 13.93 2.35 -5.00
N ALA A 72 13.98 1.07 -5.41
CA ALA A 72 13.86 -0.04 -4.46
C ALA A 72 15.02 -0.06 -3.44
N ASP A 73 16.19 0.44 -3.81
CA ASP A 73 17.34 0.56 -2.91
C ASP A 73 17.11 1.63 -1.85
N ASP A 74 16.64 2.83 -2.25
CA ASP A 74 16.31 3.92 -1.31
C ASP A 74 15.17 3.49 -0.36
N LEU A 75 14.18 2.77 -0.88
CA LEU A 75 13.11 2.21 -0.07
C LEU A 75 13.62 1.16 0.92
N ALA A 76 14.58 0.31 0.52
CA ALA A 76 15.23 -0.65 1.41
C ALA A 76 16.01 0.07 2.52
N ASP A 77 16.71 1.15 2.21
CA ASP A 77 17.41 1.96 3.21
C ASP A 77 16.44 2.68 4.15
N LEU A 78 15.33 3.18 3.64
CA LEU A 78 14.26 3.72 4.46
C LEU A 78 13.74 2.67 5.45
N TRP A 79 13.48 1.45 5.00
CA TRP A 79 13.06 0.33 5.87
C TRP A 79 14.06 0.00 6.98
N ARG A 80 15.37 0.09 6.71
CA ARG A 80 16.43 -0.14 7.72
C ARG A 80 16.48 0.96 8.77
N THR A 81 16.14 2.19 8.41
CA THR A 81 16.20 3.36 9.31
C THR A 81 14.93 3.54 10.12
N VAL A 82 13.79 3.10 9.59
CA VAL A 82 12.47 3.23 10.21
C VAL A 82 12.37 2.35 11.45
N ARG A 83 12.12 2.99 12.59
CA ARG A 83 11.81 2.28 13.84
C ARG A 83 10.30 2.25 14.03
N LEU A 84 9.68 1.11 13.83
CA LEU A 84 8.23 0.90 13.99
C LEU A 84 7.70 1.43 15.34
N ARG A 85 8.48 1.30 16.40
CA ARG A 85 8.15 1.83 17.74
C ARG A 85 7.86 3.35 17.75
N GLN A 86 8.48 4.12 16.87
CA GLN A 86 8.28 5.58 16.80
C GLN A 86 6.98 5.94 16.07
N MET A 87 6.43 5.02 15.30
CA MET A 87 5.17 5.18 14.57
C MET A 87 3.96 4.68 15.37
N LEU A 88 4.19 3.77 16.31
CA LEU A 88 3.16 3.18 17.14
C LEU A 88 3.02 4.00 18.45
N GLN A 89 2.17 5.02 18.42
CA GLN A 89 1.89 5.85 19.60
C GLN A 89 0.59 5.41 20.27
N PRO A 90 0.57 5.27 21.63
CA PRO A 90 -0.66 4.99 22.36
C PRO A 90 -1.74 6.02 22.07
N ASN A 91 -2.96 5.59 21.87
CA ASN A 91 -4.10 6.45 21.72
C ASN A 91 -4.71 6.74 23.10
N TRP A 92 -4.29 7.83 23.72
CA TRP A 92 -4.80 8.23 25.04
C TRP A 92 -6.31 8.48 25.09
N SER A 93 -6.94 8.80 23.95
CA SER A 93 -8.40 8.94 23.86
C SER A 93 -9.12 7.62 24.15
N TRP A 94 -8.53 6.49 23.79
CA TRP A 94 -9.08 5.16 24.12
C TRP A 94 -9.05 4.89 25.63
N VAL A 95 -7.98 5.32 26.32
CA VAL A 95 -7.85 5.16 27.78
C VAL A 95 -8.93 5.94 28.52
N LEU A 96 -9.25 7.15 28.03
CA LEU A 96 -10.25 8.04 28.64
C LEU A 96 -11.69 7.67 28.24
N HIS A 97 -11.89 7.08 27.06
CA HIS A 97 -13.20 6.74 26.51
C HIS A 97 -13.20 5.33 25.88
N PRO A 98 -13.12 4.25 26.68
CA PRO A 98 -12.97 2.87 26.18
C PRO A 98 -14.15 2.37 25.34
N ARG A 99 -15.30 3.07 25.37
CA ARG A 99 -16.45 2.80 24.49
C ARG A 99 -16.40 3.51 23.14
N SER A 100 -15.42 4.43 22.94
CA SER A 100 -15.23 5.03 21.61
C SER A 100 -14.57 4.00 20.68
N ARG A 101 -14.97 4.02 19.40
CA ARG A 101 -14.38 3.18 18.34
C ARG A 101 -12.93 3.61 17.97
N SER A 102 -12.25 4.31 18.88
CA SER A 102 -10.86 4.73 18.72
C SER A 102 -9.96 3.53 19.02
N GLY A 103 -9.13 3.12 18.05
CA GLY A 103 -8.17 2.01 18.22
C GLY A 103 -7.17 2.26 19.36
N LEU A 104 -6.44 1.21 19.74
CA LEU A 104 -5.42 1.23 20.80
C LEU A 104 -4.26 2.19 20.47
N LEU A 105 -3.93 2.33 19.19
CA LEU A 105 -2.82 3.12 18.68
C LEU A 105 -3.32 4.26 17.79
N SER A 106 -2.52 5.32 17.69
CA SER A 106 -2.79 6.49 16.85
C SER A 106 -2.03 6.39 15.52
N LEU A 107 -2.68 6.77 14.43
CA LEU A 107 -2.08 6.90 13.10
C LEU A 107 -1.31 8.23 12.90
N GLY A 108 -1.38 9.16 13.84
CA GLY A 108 -0.83 10.51 13.67
C GLY A 108 0.68 10.56 13.41
N ALA A 109 1.47 9.71 14.09
CA ALA A 109 2.91 9.65 13.84
C ALA A 109 3.22 9.02 12.48
N PHE A 110 2.44 8.02 12.07
CA PHE A 110 2.58 7.38 10.78
C PHE A 110 2.18 8.31 9.63
N GLY A 111 1.09 9.08 9.79
CA GLY A 111 0.71 10.11 8.83
C GLY A 111 1.82 11.14 8.61
N ARG A 112 2.38 11.70 9.69
CA ARG A 112 3.53 12.62 9.59
C ARG A 112 4.76 12.00 8.94
N PHE A 113 4.99 10.71 9.14
CA PHE A 113 6.07 10.00 8.46
C PHE A 113 5.81 9.93 6.95
N LEU A 114 4.62 9.55 6.52
CA LEU A 114 4.24 9.54 5.11
C LEU A 114 4.38 10.93 4.48
N GLU A 115 3.82 11.95 5.12
CA GLU A 115 3.91 13.33 4.67
C GLU A 115 5.35 13.84 4.44
N ARG A 116 6.31 13.38 5.22
CA ARG A 116 7.71 13.81 5.15
C ARG A 116 8.55 13.04 4.14
N ASN A 117 8.20 11.79 3.89
CA ASN A 117 9.07 10.88 3.15
C ASN A 117 8.51 10.48 1.78
N LEU A 118 7.20 10.57 1.54
CA LEU A 118 6.62 10.25 0.23
C LEU A 118 7.11 11.25 -0.83
N PRO A 119 7.57 10.75 -2.00
CA PRO A 119 7.99 11.60 -3.11
C PRO A 119 6.84 12.47 -3.67
N SER A 120 5.62 11.92 -3.67
CA SER A 120 4.39 12.64 -4.04
C SER A 120 3.28 12.35 -3.04
N ARG A 121 2.33 13.29 -2.91
CA ARG A 121 1.15 13.18 -2.03
C ARG A 121 -0.16 13.13 -2.80
N ARG A 122 -0.11 13.17 -4.12
CA ARG A 122 -1.30 13.16 -4.98
C ARG A 122 -1.18 12.05 -6.01
N PHE A 123 -2.31 11.37 -6.29
CA PHE A 123 -2.35 10.29 -7.27
C PHE A 123 -1.88 10.74 -8.66
N GLU A 124 -2.30 11.92 -9.10
CA GLU A 124 -1.99 12.48 -10.43
C GLU A 124 -0.52 12.86 -10.61
N ASP A 125 0.25 13.00 -9.51
CA ASP A 125 1.67 13.37 -9.55
C ASP A 125 2.60 12.15 -9.45
N LEU A 126 2.04 10.95 -9.39
CA LEU A 126 2.82 9.71 -9.32
C LEU A 126 3.41 9.37 -10.69
N ALA A 127 4.65 8.87 -10.71
CA ALA A 127 5.33 8.43 -11.92
C ALA A 127 4.69 7.14 -12.51
N VAL A 128 4.11 6.31 -11.66
CA VAL A 128 3.38 5.09 -12.03
C VAL A 128 2.00 5.14 -11.37
N PRO A 129 0.91 4.85 -12.10
CA PRO A 129 -0.43 4.77 -11.51
C PRO A 129 -0.48 3.82 -10.32
N LEU A 130 -1.10 4.29 -9.23
CA LEU A 130 -1.27 3.54 -7.98
C LEU A 130 -2.76 3.34 -7.70
N THR A 131 -3.12 2.11 -7.33
CA THR A 131 -4.43 1.79 -6.74
C THR A 131 -4.22 1.36 -5.29
N ILE A 132 -4.84 2.04 -4.34
CA ILE A 132 -4.83 1.70 -2.91
C ILE A 132 -6.14 0.99 -2.59
N VAL A 133 -6.04 -0.16 -1.91
CA VAL A 133 -7.22 -0.94 -1.50
C VAL A 133 -7.51 -0.70 -0.02
N THR A 134 -8.78 -0.47 0.29
CA THR A 134 -9.30 -0.37 1.67
C THR A 134 -10.61 -1.16 1.77
N THR A 135 -11.05 -1.40 3.00
CA THR A 135 -12.35 -2.02 3.27
C THR A 135 -13.30 -0.98 3.88
N ASP A 136 -14.46 -0.77 3.28
CA ASP A 136 -15.56 0.00 3.89
C ASP A 136 -16.13 -0.78 5.07
N LEU A 137 -16.02 -0.22 6.27
CA LEU A 137 -16.44 -0.88 7.51
C LEU A 137 -17.96 -1.07 7.63
N ILE A 138 -18.74 -0.27 6.89
CA ILE A 138 -20.22 -0.37 6.92
C ILE A 138 -20.69 -1.49 6.00
N THR A 139 -20.15 -1.54 4.79
CA THR A 139 -20.61 -2.47 3.75
C THR A 139 -19.80 -3.77 3.70
N GLY A 140 -18.60 -3.79 4.28
CA GLY A 140 -17.65 -4.90 4.20
C GLY A 140 -17.05 -5.09 2.80
N LYS A 141 -17.20 -4.11 1.91
CA LYS A 141 -16.69 -4.20 0.53
C LYS A 141 -15.34 -3.55 0.39
N ALA A 142 -14.52 -4.11 -0.50
CA ALA A 142 -13.28 -3.49 -0.93
C ALA A 142 -13.57 -2.20 -1.74
N CYS A 143 -12.80 -1.16 -1.44
CA CYS A 143 -12.83 0.13 -2.15
C CYS A 143 -11.45 0.39 -2.74
N TYR A 144 -11.43 0.93 -3.95
CA TYR A 144 -10.24 1.17 -4.74
C TYR A 144 -10.06 2.68 -4.93
N TRP A 145 -8.91 3.20 -4.49
CA TRP A 145 -8.58 4.63 -4.52
C TRP A 145 -7.48 4.85 -5.55
N GLU A 146 -7.77 5.64 -6.57
CA GLU A 146 -6.86 5.90 -7.69
C GLU A 146 -7.25 7.20 -8.42
N GLY A 147 -6.45 7.58 -9.43
CA GLY A 147 -6.74 8.66 -10.37
C GLY A 147 -6.29 10.02 -9.88
N SER A 148 -6.96 10.64 -8.93
CA SER A 148 -6.63 12.00 -8.46
C SER A 148 -6.95 12.21 -6.99
N GLY A 149 -6.31 13.21 -6.37
CA GLY A 149 -6.52 13.57 -4.99
C GLY A 149 -5.38 13.16 -4.06
N ASP A 150 -5.59 13.36 -2.76
CA ASP A 150 -4.62 13.04 -1.72
C ASP A 150 -4.48 11.52 -1.51
N ILE A 151 -3.25 11.02 -1.41
CA ILE A 151 -2.97 9.59 -1.18
C ILE A 151 -2.80 9.26 0.32
N ILE A 152 -2.57 10.26 1.18
CA ILE A 152 -2.26 10.03 2.60
C ILE A 152 -3.45 9.39 3.33
N ALA A 153 -4.64 9.94 3.15
CA ALA A 153 -5.82 9.44 3.84
C ALA A 153 -6.18 8.01 3.41
N PRO A 154 -6.21 7.63 2.11
CA PRO A 154 -6.34 6.24 1.68
C PRO A 154 -5.23 5.31 2.19
N LEU A 155 -3.97 5.76 2.25
CA LEU A 155 -2.87 4.97 2.81
C LEU A 155 -3.09 4.69 4.30
N LEU A 156 -3.49 5.72 5.08
CA LEU A 156 -3.79 5.54 6.50
C LEU A 156 -4.97 4.58 6.72
N ALA A 157 -6.00 4.65 5.87
CA ALA A 157 -7.11 3.71 5.92
C ALA A 157 -6.65 2.28 5.61
N SER A 158 -5.83 2.11 4.57
CA SER A 158 -5.31 0.80 4.14
C SER A 158 -4.42 0.12 5.19
N VAL A 159 -3.77 0.87 6.09
CA VAL A 159 -2.99 0.30 7.21
C VAL A 159 -3.76 0.26 8.53
N SER A 160 -5.02 0.66 8.53
CA SER A 160 -5.86 0.77 9.72
C SER A 160 -6.40 -0.60 10.13
N LEU A 161 -5.56 -1.41 10.79
CA LEU A 161 -5.93 -2.73 11.30
C LEU A 161 -7.06 -2.61 12.35
N PRO A 162 -8.17 -3.34 12.18
CA PRO A 162 -9.29 -3.31 13.12
C PRO A 162 -8.87 -3.62 14.56
N GLY A 163 -9.34 -2.82 15.51
CA GLY A 163 -9.02 -2.97 16.93
C GLY A 163 -7.67 -2.39 17.34
N ILE A 164 -6.71 -2.26 16.42
CA ILE A 164 -5.39 -1.67 16.68
C ILE A 164 -5.41 -0.18 16.39
N PHE A 165 -5.87 0.21 15.20
CA PHE A 165 -5.97 1.60 14.77
C PHE A 165 -7.44 2.05 14.61
N PRO A 166 -7.72 3.35 14.74
CA PRO A 166 -9.05 3.87 14.46
C PRO A 166 -9.36 3.79 12.96
N PRO A 167 -10.61 3.53 12.56
CA PRO A 167 -11.03 3.68 11.18
C PRO A 167 -10.78 5.10 10.66
N VAL A 168 -10.42 5.22 9.39
CA VAL A 168 -10.22 6.52 8.72
C VAL A 168 -11.48 6.87 7.93
N GLN A 169 -11.95 8.11 8.05
CA GLN A 169 -13.11 8.59 7.30
C GLN A 169 -12.70 8.95 5.87
N LEU A 170 -13.29 8.28 4.88
CA LEU A 170 -13.14 8.56 3.45
C LEU A 170 -14.53 8.61 2.83
N ASP A 171 -14.84 9.67 2.10
CA ASP A 171 -16.13 9.89 1.42
C ASP A 171 -17.36 9.68 2.32
N GLY A 172 -17.23 10.04 3.60
CA GLY A 172 -18.31 9.92 4.60
C GLY A 172 -18.46 8.54 5.22
N HIS A 173 -17.63 7.57 4.84
CA HIS A 173 -17.63 6.21 5.39
C HIS A 173 -16.34 5.91 6.16
N PRO A 174 -16.40 5.11 7.25
CA PRO A 174 -15.22 4.62 7.95
C PRO A 174 -14.58 3.47 7.16
N HIS A 175 -13.29 3.62 6.85
CA HIS A 175 -12.49 2.63 6.13
C HIS A 175 -11.39 2.05 7.02
N ILE A 176 -11.05 0.80 6.76
CA ILE A 176 -10.03 0.01 7.46
C ILE A 176 -9.18 -0.78 6.44
N ASP A 177 -8.16 -1.51 6.93
CA ASP A 177 -7.30 -2.45 6.20
C ASP A 177 -8.11 -3.66 5.65
#